data_d5bf33f5cc16c62039825d0fbc8b053d
#
_entry.id   d5bf33f5cc16c62039825d0fbc8b053d
#
_cell.length_a   1.000
_cell.length_b   1.000
_cell.length_c   1.000
_cell.angle_alpha   90.00
_cell.angle_beta   90.00
_cell.angle_gamma   90.00
#
_symmetry.space_group_name_H-M   'P 1'
#
loop_
_entity.id
_entity.type
_entity.pdbx_description
1 polymer ?
#
loop_
_entity_poly.entity_id
_entity_poly.type
_entity_poly.pdbx_seq_one_letter_code
_entity_poly.pdbx_strand_id
1 'polypeptide(L)'
;MAAAKKTNVKKSAAAAGAKKRSNRKPKRSWSVYVHRQLRQVNAKLSLSSRAMAIMNSFCSDIFERIATEAANLARINKKSTLGSREIQTAVRLSLPAELGKHAIAEGTKAMSRLGA
;
A
#
# COMPACT_ATOMS: atom_id res chain seq x y z
N MET A 1 -30.65 14.75 -31.69
CA MET A 1 -30.56 14.55 -31.17
C MET A 1 -30.19 14.40 -30.41
N ALA A 2 -30.38 14.46 -29.87
CA ALA A 2 -30.03 14.23 -29.06
C ALA A 2 -30.07 13.98 -28.22
N ALA A 3 -30.32 13.80 -27.83
CA ALA A 3 -30.24 13.55 -27.02
C ALA A 3 -29.98 13.06 -26.46
N ALA A 4 -30.05 12.72 -26.44
CA ALA A 4 -29.63 12.20 -25.85
C ALA A 4 -28.94 12.20 -25.58
N LYS A 5 -28.95 12.43 -25.50
CA LYS A 5 -28.36 12.35 -25.07
C LYS A 5 -28.19 12.65 -24.43
N LYS A 6 -28.45 12.79 -24.20
CA LYS A 6 -28.42 12.93 -23.44
C LYS A 6 -28.48 12.77 -22.55
N THR A 7 -28.78 12.63 -22.41
CA THR A 7 -28.87 12.40 -21.63
C THR A 7 -28.53 12.16 -20.94
N ASN A 8 -28.58 12.09 -20.74
CA ASN A 8 -28.10 11.77 -20.06
C ASN A 8 -27.57 12.13 -19.48
N VAL A 9 -27.65 12.63 -19.25
CA VAL A 9 -27.27 12.90 -18.63
C VAL A 9 -27.37 13.14 -17.83
N LYS A 10 -27.94 13.25 -17.43
CA LYS A 10 -28.09 13.37 -16.57
C LYS A 10 -28.19 12.94 -15.77
N LYS A 11 -28.36 12.64 -15.52
CA LYS A 11 -28.35 12.17 -14.72
C LYS A 11 -27.86 12.02 -14.09
N SER A 12 -27.89 12.33 -13.75
CA SER A 12 -27.35 12.14 -13.13
C SER A 12 -26.80 12.51 -12.46
N ALA A 13 -27.11 12.87 -12.17
CA ALA A 13 -26.36 13.73 -11.45
C ALA A 13 -26.13 13.49 -10.03
N ALA A 14 -26.91 13.86 -9.30
CA ALA A 14 -26.70 13.83 -7.91
C ALA A 14 -26.37 12.49 -7.40
N ALA A 15 -27.27 11.72 -7.39
CA ALA A 15 -27.03 10.37 -7.00
C ALA A 15 -25.99 9.80 -7.86
N ALA A 16 -25.82 10.42 -8.92
CA ALA A 16 -24.84 10.00 -9.87
C ALA A 16 -23.44 9.90 -9.31
N GLY A 17 -23.16 10.70 -8.34
CA GLY A 17 -21.84 10.66 -7.74
C GLY A 17 -21.50 9.30 -7.20
N ALA A 18 -22.41 8.68 -6.51
CA ALA A 18 -22.16 7.35 -5.96
C ALA A 18 -22.00 6.31 -7.03
N LYS A 19 -22.83 6.40 -8.05
CA LYS A 19 -22.75 5.43 -9.14
C LYS A 19 -21.45 5.53 -9.90
N LYS A 20 -20.98 6.73 -10.06
CA LYS A 20 -19.73 6.91 -10.79
C LYS A 20 -18.56 6.25 -10.06
N ARG A 21 -18.62 6.25 -8.75
CA ARG A 21 -17.56 5.62 -8.01
C ARG A 21 -17.48 4.13 -8.26
N SER A 22 -18.62 3.51 -8.49
CA SER A 22 -18.61 2.07 -8.71
C SER A 22 -17.90 1.67 -10.00
N ASN A 23 -17.84 2.60 -10.94
CA ASN A 23 -17.16 2.32 -12.20
C ASN A 23 -15.68 2.62 -12.19
N ARG A 24 -15.20 3.22 -11.12
CA ARG A 24 -13.79 3.55 -11.02
C ARG A 24 -13.02 2.38 -10.44
N LYS A 25 -11.87 2.13 -11.01
CA LYS A 25 -10.97 1.18 -10.39
C LYS A 25 -10.40 1.80 -9.12
N PRO A 26 -10.31 1.02 -8.03
CA PRO A 26 -9.70 1.54 -6.81
C PRO A 26 -8.26 1.93 -7.10
N LYS A 27 -7.86 3.06 -6.59
CA LYS A 27 -6.47 3.46 -6.67
C LYS A 27 -5.67 2.70 -5.63
N ARG A 28 -4.67 1.97 -6.09
CA ARG A 28 -3.81 1.22 -5.20
C ARG A 28 -2.54 2.01 -4.99
N SER A 29 -2.51 2.75 -3.93
CA SER A 29 -1.45 3.70 -3.67
C SER A 29 -1.16 3.74 -2.17
N TRP A 30 0.09 4.05 -1.83
CA TRP A 30 0.52 4.17 -0.45
C TRP A 30 0.42 5.60 0.05
N SER A 31 -0.15 6.50 -0.76
CA SER A 31 -0.13 7.94 -0.46
C SER A 31 -0.75 8.27 0.88
N VAL A 32 -1.88 7.70 1.21
CA VAL A 32 -2.56 7.97 2.47
C VAL A 32 -1.69 7.56 3.65
N TYR A 33 -1.06 6.40 3.55
CA TYR A 33 -0.25 5.87 4.63
C TYR A 33 1.04 6.66 4.79
N VAL A 34 1.65 7.05 3.69
CA VAL A 34 2.84 7.89 3.73
C VAL A 34 2.53 9.23 4.39
N HIS A 35 1.39 9.80 4.04
CA HIS A 35 0.97 11.07 4.61
C HIS A 35 0.74 10.95 6.12
N ARG A 36 0.11 9.88 6.55
CA ARG A 36 -0.10 9.63 7.98
C ARG A 36 1.21 9.53 8.74
N GLN A 37 2.17 8.83 8.17
CA GLN A 37 3.47 8.68 8.80
C GLN A 37 4.21 10.02 8.89
N LEU A 38 4.14 10.79 7.83
CA LEU A 38 4.78 12.11 7.85
C LEU A 38 4.19 12.98 8.94
N ARG A 39 2.88 12.93 9.12
CA ARG A 39 2.22 13.72 10.15
C ARG A 39 2.67 13.33 11.54
N GLN A 40 2.93 12.06 11.75
CA GLN A 40 3.43 11.59 13.04
C GLN A 40 4.85 12.06 13.31
N VAL A 41 5.66 12.13 12.26
CA VAL A 41 7.03 12.58 12.39
C VAL A 41 7.10 14.09 12.54
N ASN A 42 6.37 14.81 11.71
CA ASN A 42 6.32 16.26 11.75
C ASN A 42 5.01 16.76 11.16
N ALA A 43 4.11 17.19 12.02
CA ALA A 43 2.76 17.59 11.63
C ALA A 43 2.73 18.82 10.73
N LYS A 44 3.80 19.60 10.74
CA LYS A 44 3.84 20.84 9.95
C LYS A 44 4.30 20.63 8.52
N LEU A 45 4.89 19.48 8.22
CA LEU A 45 5.39 19.22 6.89
C LEU A 45 4.31 18.59 6.01
N SER A 46 4.44 18.83 4.73
CA SER A 46 3.61 18.16 3.73
C SER A 46 4.51 17.72 2.58
N LEU A 47 4.01 16.79 1.78
CA LEU A 47 4.76 16.29 0.64
C LEU A 47 4.20 16.87 -0.65
N SER A 48 5.11 17.27 -1.55
CA SER A 48 4.69 17.65 -2.88
C SER A 48 4.20 16.43 -3.65
N SER A 49 3.49 16.67 -4.76
CA SER A 49 3.02 15.57 -5.60
C SER A 49 4.16 14.71 -6.10
N ARG A 50 5.26 15.34 -6.47
CA ARG A 50 6.43 14.60 -6.96
C ARG A 50 7.08 13.77 -5.88
N ALA A 51 7.21 14.34 -4.69
CA ALA A 51 7.77 13.61 -3.56
C ALA A 51 6.88 12.43 -3.20
N MET A 52 5.58 12.63 -3.22
CA MET A 52 4.64 11.54 -2.94
C MET A 52 4.75 10.43 -3.98
N ALA A 53 4.92 10.79 -5.25
CA ALA A 53 5.08 9.79 -6.30
C ALA A 53 6.34 8.95 -6.06
N ILE A 54 7.43 9.59 -5.64
CA ILE A 54 8.67 8.88 -5.35
C ILE A 54 8.48 7.95 -4.17
N MET A 55 7.84 8.42 -3.11
CA MET A 55 7.61 7.58 -1.94
C MET A 55 6.70 6.41 -2.26
N ASN A 56 5.69 6.65 -3.07
CA ASN A 56 4.78 5.58 -3.47
C ASN A 56 5.50 4.51 -4.28
N SER A 57 6.35 4.92 -5.21
CA SER A 57 7.15 3.99 -5.99
C SER A 57 8.11 3.21 -5.12
N PHE A 58 8.73 3.88 -4.15
CA PHE A 58 9.63 3.24 -3.22
C PHE A 58 8.91 2.15 -2.42
N CYS A 59 7.75 2.47 -1.88
CA CYS A 59 6.99 1.49 -1.10
C CYS A 59 6.58 0.29 -1.94
N SER A 60 6.14 0.55 -3.17
CA SER A 60 5.74 -0.54 -4.08
C SER A 60 6.92 -1.43 -4.43
N ASP A 61 8.07 -0.83 -4.68
CA ASP A 61 9.27 -1.59 -5.04
C ASP A 61 9.73 -2.47 -3.88
N ILE A 62 9.79 -1.91 -2.69
CA ILE A 62 10.22 -2.66 -1.51
C ILE A 62 9.22 -3.79 -1.23
N PHE A 63 7.93 -3.50 -1.35
CA PHE A 63 6.92 -4.53 -1.17
C PHE A 63 7.15 -5.70 -2.13
N GLU A 64 7.40 -5.37 -3.39
CA GLU A 64 7.60 -6.40 -4.40
C GLU A 64 8.83 -7.24 -4.11
N ARG A 65 9.90 -6.61 -3.69
CA ARG A 65 11.13 -7.35 -3.36
C ARG A 65 10.93 -8.29 -2.19
N ILE A 66 10.31 -7.78 -1.14
CA ILE A 66 10.05 -8.60 0.05
C ILE A 66 9.10 -9.74 -0.28
N ALA A 67 8.03 -9.44 -1.02
CA ALA A 67 7.05 -10.46 -1.38
C ALA A 67 7.66 -11.55 -2.24
N THR A 68 8.53 -11.19 -3.18
CA THR A 68 9.20 -12.15 -4.05
C THR A 68 10.10 -13.06 -3.25
N GLU A 69 10.90 -12.51 -2.35
CA GLU A 69 11.78 -13.31 -1.51
C GLU A 69 10.99 -14.20 -0.57
N ALA A 70 9.94 -13.67 0.02
CA ALA A 70 9.10 -14.47 0.93
C ALA A 70 8.43 -15.62 0.19
N ALA A 71 7.96 -15.36 -1.03
CA ALA A 71 7.36 -16.41 -1.84
C ALA A 71 8.37 -17.50 -2.19
N ASN A 72 9.60 -17.12 -2.50
CA ASN A 72 10.65 -18.10 -2.76
C ASN A 72 10.95 -18.95 -1.53
N LEU A 73 11.02 -18.32 -0.37
CA LEU A 73 11.24 -19.04 0.87
C LEU A 73 10.11 -20.02 1.17
N ALA A 74 8.88 -19.57 0.96
CA ALA A 74 7.73 -20.43 1.18
C ALA A 74 7.78 -21.64 0.24
N ARG A 75 8.16 -21.41 -1.00
CA ARG A 75 8.26 -22.49 -1.99
C ARG A 75 9.32 -23.49 -1.58
N ILE A 76 10.49 -22.99 -1.16
CA ILE A 76 11.59 -23.84 -0.73
C ILE A 76 11.18 -24.70 0.46
N ASN A 77 10.44 -24.12 1.39
CA ASN A 77 9.97 -24.80 2.59
C ASN A 77 8.68 -25.59 2.37
N LYS A 78 8.20 -25.63 1.13
CA LYS A 78 7.00 -26.39 0.74
C LYS A 78 5.78 -25.96 1.52
N LYS A 79 5.66 -24.65 1.75
CA LYS A 79 4.49 -24.07 2.42
C LYS A 79 3.61 -23.40 1.39
N SER A 80 2.32 -23.45 1.62
CA SER A 80 1.36 -22.78 0.76
C SER A 80 0.92 -21.43 1.30
N THR A 81 1.34 -21.10 2.52
CA THR A 81 0.94 -19.86 3.17
C THR A 81 2.18 -19.04 3.52
N LEU A 82 2.10 -17.75 3.28
CA LEU A 82 3.13 -16.82 3.72
C LEU A 82 2.89 -16.45 5.17
N GLY A 83 3.82 -16.85 6.02
CA GLY A 83 3.73 -16.54 7.43
C GLY A 83 4.70 -15.45 7.81
N SER A 84 4.64 -15.06 9.07
CA SER A 84 5.53 -14.01 9.57
C SER A 84 7.00 -14.41 9.48
N ARG A 85 7.29 -15.70 9.59
CA ARG A 85 8.66 -16.18 9.47
C ARG A 85 9.26 -15.90 8.12
N GLU A 86 8.52 -16.24 7.06
CA GLU A 86 9.01 -16.01 5.71
C GLU A 86 9.21 -14.52 5.47
N ILE A 87 8.28 -13.70 5.95
CA ILE A 87 8.38 -12.26 5.79
C ILE A 87 9.61 -11.70 6.52
N GLN A 88 9.82 -12.13 7.76
CA GLN A 88 10.97 -11.65 8.53
C GLN A 88 12.30 -12.02 7.86
N THR A 89 12.39 -13.24 7.38
CA THR A 89 13.60 -13.67 6.69
C THR A 89 13.81 -12.90 5.40
N ALA A 90 12.72 -12.68 4.65
CA ALA A 90 12.80 -11.90 3.41
C ALA A 90 13.25 -10.47 3.68
N VAL A 91 12.78 -9.87 4.77
CA VAL A 91 13.18 -8.52 5.15
C VAL A 91 14.69 -8.48 5.43
N ARG A 92 15.20 -9.47 6.16
CA ARG A 92 16.62 -9.52 6.45
C ARG A 92 17.47 -9.67 5.20
N LEU A 93 16.97 -10.42 4.22
CA LEU A 93 17.69 -10.61 2.97
C LEU A 93 17.62 -9.40 2.05
N SER A 94 16.52 -8.68 2.11
CA SER A 94 16.27 -7.57 1.18
C SER A 94 16.81 -6.23 1.64
N LEU A 95 16.91 -6.01 2.94
CA LEU A 95 17.29 -4.72 3.50
C LEU A 95 18.65 -4.80 4.19
N PRO A 96 19.38 -3.67 4.25
CA PRO A 96 20.61 -3.63 5.05
C PRO A 96 20.31 -3.97 6.51
N ALA A 97 21.31 -4.49 7.21
CA ALA A 97 21.14 -5.02 8.55
C ALA A 97 20.43 -4.06 9.50
N GLU A 98 20.83 -2.80 9.51
CA GLU A 98 20.23 -1.81 10.40
C GLU A 98 18.76 -1.56 10.07
N LEU A 99 18.48 -1.33 8.78
CA LEU A 99 17.09 -1.10 8.37
C LEU A 99 16.24 -2.34 8.55
N GLY A 100 16.83 -3.51 8.36
CA GLY A 100 16.12 -4.77 8.58
C GLY A 100 15.68 -4.91 10.03
N LYS A 101 16.56 -4.58 10.97
CA LYS A 101 16.21 -4.62 12.38
C LYS A 101 15.04 -3.71 12.70
N HIS A 102 15.10 -2.46 12.21
CA HIS A 102 14.04 -1.51 12.46
C HIS A 102 12.71 -1.97 11.83
N ALA A 103 12.79 -2.51 10.61
CA ALA A 103 11.60 -2.98 9.93
C ALA A 103 10.95 -4.14 10.67
N ILE A 104 11.76 -5.09 11.13
CA ILE A 104 11.24 -6.25 11.88
C ILE A 104 10.61 -5.80 13.19
N ALA A 105 11.25 -4.86 13.86
CA ALA A 105 10.71 -4.34 15.13
C ALA A 105 9.35 -3.67 14.90
N GLU A 106 9.22 -2.87 13.85
CA GLU A 106 7.97 -2.21 13.55
C GLU A 106 6.90 -3.21 13.13
N GLY A 107 7.28 -4.22 12.36
CA GLY A 107 6.35 -5.28 11.98
C GLY A 107 5.85 -6.07 13.16
N THR A 108 6.72 -6.36 14.10
CA THR A 108 6.35 -7.08 15.33
C THR A 108 5.36 -6.25 16.15
N LYS A 109 5.58 -4.95 16.25
CA LYS A 109 4.63 -4.07 16.92
C LYS A 109 3.27 -4.10 16.25
N ALA A 110 3.27 -4.03 14.92
CA ALA A 110 2.02 -4.04 14.17
C ALA A 110 1.25 -5.33 14.42
N MET A 111 1.96 -6.46 14.46
CA MET A 111 1.34 -7.75 14.73
C MET A 111 0.75 -7.80 16.14
N SER A 112 1.45 -7.23 17.10
CA SER A 112 0.96 -7.16 18.47
C SER A 112 -0.36 -6.41 18.55
N ARG A 113 -0.46 -5.31 17.81
CA ARG A 113 -1.69 -4.52 17.81
C ARG A 113 -2.85 -5.29 17.22
N LEU A 114 -2.60 -6.07 16.18
CA LEU A 114 -3.64 -6.90 15.60
C LEU A 114 -4.07 -8.02 16.54
N GLY A 115 -3.10 -8.60 17.23
CA GLY A 115 -3.36 -9.71 18.10
C GLY A 115 -4.00 -9.34 19.43
N ALA A 116 -3.96 -8.04 19.74
CA ALA A 116 -4.59 -7.58 20.98
C ALA A 116 -6.11 -7.40 20.85
#